data_215e7df6e84a17dcf91695f1f7a77be1
#
_entry.id   215e7df6e84a17dcf91695f1f7a77be1
#
_cell.length_a   1.000
_cell.length_b   1.000
_cell.length_c   1.000
_cell.angle_alpha   90.00
_cell.angle_beta   90.00
_cell.angle_gamma   90.00
#
_symmetry.space_group_name_H-M   'P 1'
#
loop_
_entity.id
_entity.type
_entity.pdbx_description
1 polymer ?
#
loop_
_entity_poly.entity_id
_entity_poly.type
_entity_poly.pdbx_seq_one_letter_code
_entity_poly.pdbx_strand_id
1 'polypeptide(L)'
;ALGRGINVYMVSKVTDSVCGPLLNQVAAENGAVYSLVNGDQPRNLLDLYSWARLLGLDVVCAGKASEYDFVWDRETGEFTLTDGSQTTQPLPEMMDHWYYKGVKTLEARRKMLEKYTGVISADLCEMNLVSNITGFVPSSPFLSYPIAKTSELADIFIPEEDGGILKKTGVVDVFYNLRGTDEASFCGGEFIIVRCENEKMW
;
A
#
# COMPACT_ATOMS: atom_id res chain seq x y z
N ALA A 1 10.56 29.68 -3.88
CA ALA A 1 9.95 29.80 -2.57
C ALA A 1 10.98 29.46 -1.49
N LEU A 2 11.39 28.20 -1.34
CA LEU A 2 12.26 27.70 -0.27
C LEU A 2 13.58 28.49 -0.12
N GLY A 3 14.31 28.75 -1.21
CA GLY A 3 15.55 29.56 -1.19
C GLY A 3 15.36 31.03 -0.77
N ARG A 4 14.13 31.45 -0.49
CA ARG A 4 13.77 32.77 0.04
C ARG A 4 13.16 32.69 1.45
N GLY A 5 13.28 31.53 2.12
CA GLY A 5 12.71 31.31 3.45
C GLY A 5 11.17 31.20 3.47
N ILE A 6 10.53 30.91 2.32
CA ILE A 6 9.06 30.78 2.22
C ILE A 6 8.69 29.30 2.36
N ASN A 7 7.81 28.98 3.30
CA ASN A 7 7.30 27.63 3.54
C ASN A 7 6.55 27.08 2.33
N VAL A 8 6.69 25.78 2.06
CA VAL A 8 6.03 25.08 0.95
C VAL A 8 5.32 23.84 1.49
N TYR A 9 4.04 23.73 1.19
CA TYR A 9 3.26 22.51 1.37
C TYR A 9 3.05 21.86 0.00
N MET A 10 3.69 20.69 -0.21
CA MET A 10 3.74 20.03 -1.49
C MET A 10 2.50 19.15 -1.71
N VAL A 11 1.80 19.37 -2.83
CA VAL A 11 0.65 18.58 -3.27
C VAL A 11 1.03 17.63 -4.41
N SER A 12 2.06 17.99 -5.21
CA SER A 12 2.47 17.20 -6.37
C SER A 12 3.31 15.99 -5.95
N LYS A 13 2.69 14.82 -5.83
CA LYS A 13 3.37 13.56 -5.48
C LYS A 13 4.49 13.21 -6.48
N VAL A 14 4.26 13.44 -7.78
CA VAL A 14 5.26 13.17 -8.83
C VAL A 14 6.51 14.02 -8.63
N THR A 15 6.35 15.32 -8.36
CA THR A 15 7.49 16.21 -8.11
C THR A 15 8.20 15.81 -6.81
N ASP A 16 7.44 15.56 -5.77
CA ASP A 16 7.98 15.26 -4.45
C ASP A 16 8.73 13.92 -4.42
N SER A 17 8.22 12.90 -5.10
CA SER A 17 8.88 11.59 -5.19
C SER A 17 10.28 11.67 -5.79
N VAL A 18 10.53 12.63 -6.68
CA VAL A 18 11.84 12.82 -7.35
C VAL A 18 12.70 13.86 -6.63
N CYS A 19 12.12 14.99 -6.25
CA CYS A 19 12.86 16.16 -5.74
C CYS A 19 12.70 16.39 -4.22
N GLY A 20 11.79 15.68 -3.55
CA GLY A 20 11.44 15.90 -2.15
C GLY A 20 12.65 15.99 -1.21
N PRO A 21 13.57 15.02 -1.21
CA PRO A 21 14.76 15.08 -0.35
C PRO A 21 15.60 16.34 -0.56
N LEU A 22 15.81 16.75 -1.83
CA LEU A 22 16.54 17.97 -2.17
C LEU A 22 15.76 19.23 -1.71
N LEU A 23 14.46 19.27 -1.92
CA LEU A 23 13.61 20.40 -1.49
C LEU A 23 13.59 20.54 0.02
N ASN A 24 13.57 19.43 0.75
CA ASN A 24 13.68 19.42 2.20
C ASN A 24 15.04 19.98 2.68
N GLN A 25 16.13 19.61 2.02
CA GLN A 25 17.45 20.16 2.30
C GLN A 25 17.49 21.68 2.06
N VAL A 26 17.01 22.15 0.90
CA VAL A 26 16.94 23.59 0.58
C VAL A 26 16.09 24.34 1.60
N ALA A 27 15.00 23.77 2.09
CA ALA A 27 14.17 24.35 3.14
C ALA A 27 14.98 24.53 4.43
N ALA A 28 15.65 23.49 4.90
CA ALA A 28 16.45 23.52 6.12
C ALA A 28 17.58 24.58 6.05
N GLU A 29 18.28 24.66 4.92
CA GLU A 29 19.35 25.63 4.68
C GLU A 29 18.87 27.09 4.70
N ASN A 30 17.59 27.35 4.42
CA ASN A 30 17.01 28.69 4.32
C ASN A 30 15.98 29.00 5.44
N GLY A 31 15.91 28.17 6.49
CA GLY A 31 15.00 28.38 7.61
C GLY A 31 13.51 28.29 7.22
N ALA A 32 13.18 27.57 6.15
CA ALA A 32 11.82 27.33 5.68
C ALA A 32 11.33 25.94 6.08
N VAL A 33 10.01 25.75 6.05
CA VAL A 33 9.36 24.44 6.22
C VAL A 33 8.99 23.89 4.84
N TYR A 34 9.36 22.64 4.61
CA TYR A 34 8.88 21.84 3.49
C TYR A 34 8.11 20.62 4.04
N SER A 35 6.89 20.42 3.61
CA SER A 35 6.03 19.35 4.10
C SER A 35 5.07 18.85 3.04
N LEU A 36 4.67 17.59 3.14
CA LEU A 36 3.50 17.08 2.46
C LEU A 36 2.23 17.76 3.00
N VAL A 37 1.23 17.90 2.13
CA VAL A 37 -0.08 18.40 2.56
C VAL A 37 -0.79 17.36 3.42
N ASN A 38 -1.43 17.83 4.48
CA ASN A 38 -2.19 16.97 5.39
C ASN A 38 -3.46 16.44 4.71
N GLY A 39 -3.77 15.17 4.94
CA GLY A 39 -4.94 14.48 4.34
C GLY A 39 -4.65 13.83 2.99
N ASP A 40 -3.47 14.00 2.41
CA ASP A 40 -3.03 13.22 1.24
C ASP A 40 -2.54 11.83 1.67
N GLN A 41 -2.71 10.85 0.80
CA GLN A 41 -2.43 9.43 1.09
C GLN A 41 -1.04 9.18 1.68
N PRO A 42 0.08 9.62 1.09
CA PRO A 42 1.39 9.38 1.67
C PRO A 42 1.54 10.03 3.06
N ARG A 43 0.92 11.20 3.29
CA ARG A 43 0.96 11.85 4.60
C ARG A 43 0.17 11.08 5.64
N ASN A 44 -1.01 10.56 5.30
CA ASN A 44 -1.81 9.75 6.21
C ASN A 44 -1.07 8.46 6.60
N LEU A 45 -0.41 7.80 5.63
CA LEU A 45 0.42 6.63 5.90
C LEU A 45 1.60 6.95 6.82
N LEU A 46 2.26 8.10 6.63
CA LEU A 46 3.35 8.55 7.49
C LEU A 46 2.89 8.92 8.90
N ASP A 47 1.69 9.47 9.04
CA ASP A 47 1.11 9.74 10.36
C ASP A 47 0.78 8.42 11.08
N LEU A 48 0.22 7.44 10.38
CA LEU A 48 -0.02 6.10 10.90
C LEU A 48 1.29 5.38 11.30
N TYR A 49 2.31 5.44 10.46
CA TYR A 49 3.65 4.93 10.74
C TYR A 49 4.24 5.59 12.00
N SER A 50 4.18 6.91 12.08
CA SER A 50 4.72 7.67 13.20
C SER A 50 4.01 7.33 14.51
N TRP A 51 2.68 7.19 14.45
CA TRP A 51 1.86 6.78 15.58
C TRP A 51 2.26 5.38 16.10
N ALA A 52 2.41 4.41 15.21
CA ALA A 52 2.83 3.06 15.58
C ALA A 52 4.22 3.06 16.24
N ARG A 53 5.16 3.82 15.68
CA ARG A 53 6.51 3.96 16.23
C ARG A 53 6.53 4.62 17.60
N LEU A 54 5.68 5.62 17.84
CA LEU A 54 5.52 6.25 19.15
C LEU A 54 4.98 5.28 20.22
N LEU A 55 4.17 4.31 19.82
CA LEU A 55 3.69 3.25 20.70
C LEU A 55 4.75 2.14 20.94
N GLY A 56 5.91 2.21 20.28
CA GLY A 56 6.95 1.19 20.38
C GLY A 56 6.68 -0.06 19.55
N LEU A 57 5.78 0.02 18.56
CA LEU A 57 5.52 -1.08 17.63
C LEU A 57 6.56 -1.11 16.52
N ASP A 58 6.98 -2.30 16.13
CA ASP A 58 7.85 -2.50 14.99
C ASP A 58 7.00 -2.57 13.71
N VAL A 59 7.20 -1.60 12.80
CA VAL A 59 6.51 -1.60 11.51
C VAL A 59 7.23 -2.51 10.54
N VAL A 60 6.58 -3.60 10.16
CA VAL A 60 7.08 -4.64 9.25
C VAL A 60 6.91 -4.22 7.81
N CYS A 61 5.72 -3.70 7.47
CA CYS A 61 5.36 -3.20 6.15
C CYS A 61 4.51 -1.95 6.27
N ALA A 62 4.73 -0.98 5.40
CA ALA A 62 3.86 0.17 5.20
C ALA A 62 3.41 0.17 3.74
N GLY A 63 2.11 0.34 3.48
CA GLY A 63 1.62 0.21 2.12
C GLY A 63 0.23 0.77 1.92
N LYS A 64 -0.27 0.54 0.71
CA LYS A 64 -1.61 0.98 0.31
C LYS A 64 -2.31 -0.07 -0.55
N ALA A 65 -3.63 0.03 -0.63
CA ALA A 65 -4.37 -0.59 -1.73
C ALA A 65 -4.17 0.24 -3.01
N SER A 66 -4.12 -0.43 -4.15
CA SER A 66 -4.14 0.22 -5.45
C SER A 66 -5.46 0.96 -5.69
N GLU A 67 -5.57 1.69 -6.81
CA GLU A 67 -6.63 2.67 -7.06
C GLU A 67 -8.01 2.06 -7.33
N TYR A 68 -8.11 0.73 -7.52
CA TYR A 68 -9.34 0.05 -7.89
C TYR A 68 -9.57 -1.20 -7.07
N ASP A 69 -10.86 -1.49 -6.76
CA ASP A 69 -11.25 -2.75 -6.15
C ASP A 69 -11.45 -3.84 -7.21
N PHE A 70 -11.13 -5.06 -6.82
CA PHE A 70 -11.51 -6.29 -7.46
C PHE A 70 -12.69 -6.87 -6.68
N VAL A 71 -13.90 -6.68 -7.21
CA VAL A 71 -15.14 -7.11 -6.55
C VAL A 71 -15.58 -8.45 -7.10
N TRP A 72 -15.80 -9.41 -6.22
CA TRP A 72 -16.31 -10.71 -6.60
C TRP A 72 -17.61 -11.04 -5.85
N ASP A 73 -18.66 -11.28 -6.62
CA ASP A 73 -19.95 -11.68 -6.11
C ASP A 73 -20.00 -13.20 -5.91
N ARG A 74 -20.14 -13.62 -4.66
CA ARG A 74 -20.16 -15.04 -4.29
C ARG A 74 -21.43 -15.77 -4.70
N GLU A 75 -22.53 -15.05 -4.89
CA GLU A 75 -23.83 -15.64 -5.27
C GLU A 75 -23.90 -15.87 -6.78
N THR A 76 -23.44 -14.93 -7.57
CA THR A 76 -23.47 -15.02 -9.05
C THR A 76 -22.19 -15.60 -9.64
N GLY A 77 -21.07 -15.56 -8.91
CA GLY A 77 -19.75 -15.95 -9.43
C GLY A 77 -19.16 -14.91 -10.38
N GLU A 78 -19.65 -13.67 -10.36
CA GLU A 78 -19.18 -12.60 -11.23
C GLU A 78 -18.07 -11.76 -10.60
N PHE A 79 -17.09 -11.42 -11.40
CA PHE A 79 -16.02 -10.47 -11.07
C PHE A 79 -16.29 -9.13 -11.73
N THR A 80 -16.10 -8.04 -10.99
CA THR A 80 -16.22 -6.65 -11.48
C THR A 80 -14.98 -5.85 -11.07
N LEU A 81 -14.40 -5.13 -12.04
CA LEU A 81 -13.34 -4.15 -11.81
C LEU A 81 -13.95 -2.75 -11.65
N THR A 82 -13.54 -2.01 -10.61
CA THR A 82 -14.11 -0.67 -10.29
C THR A 82 -13.29 0.50 -10.86
N ASP A 83 -12.60 0.29 -11.98
CA ASP A 83 -11.77 1.32 -12.65
C ASP A 83 -12.56 2.34 -13.49
N GLY A 84 -13.90 2.29 -13.42
CA GLY A 84 -14.80 3.09 -14.24
C GLY A 84 -15.14 2.45 -15.59
N SER A 85 -14.48 1.37 -16.00
CA SER A 85 -14.76 0.65 -17.24
C SER A 85 -16.04 -0.21 -17.15
N GLN A 86 -16.56 -0.44 -15.95
CA GLN A 86 -17.65 -1.37 -15.65
C GLN A 86 -17.42 -2.78 -16.21
N THR A 87 -16.16 -3.20 -16.24
CA THR A 87 -15.82 -4.53 -16.71
C THR A 87 -16.33 -5.59 -15.74
N THR A 88 -17.29 -6.40 -16.20
CA THR A 88 -17.82 -7.53 -15.44
C THR A 88 -17.65 -8.81 -16.27
N GLN A 89 -17.28 -9.90 -15.63
CA GLN A 89 -17.15 -11.21 -16.28
C GLN A 89 -17.41 -12.35 -15.28
N PRO A 90 -17.91 -13.50 -15.74
CA PRO A 90 -17.94 -14.71 -14.93
C PRO A 90 -16.53 -15.13 -14.48
N LEU A 91 -16.39 -15.48 -13.21
CA LEU A 91 -15.15 -15.99 -12.62
C LEU A 91 -15.47 -16.98 -11.50
N PRO A 92 -16.19 -18.08 -11.79
CA PRO A 92 -16.62 -19.04 -10.77
C PRO A 92 -15.43 -19.73 -10.06
N GLU A 93 -14.27 -19.83 -10.72
CA GLU A 93 -13.06 -20.45 -10.17
C GLU A 93 -12.48 -19.65 -8.96
N MET A 94 -12.88 -18.40 -8.79
CA MET A 94 -12.48 -17.59 -7.63
C MET A 94 -12.97 -18.22 -6.31
N MET A 95 -14.04 -19.00 -6.32
CA MET A 95 -14.56 -19.69 -5.14
C MET A 95 -13.49 -20.53 -4.44
N ASP A 96 -12.66 -21.26 -5.18
CA ASP A 96 -11.61 -22.13 -4.65
C ASP A 96 -10.44 -21.32 -4.05
N HIS A 97 -10.32 -20.06 -4.43
CA HIS A 97 -9.25 -19.15 -4.05
C HIS A 97 -9.74 -17.91 -3.26
N TRP A 98 -11.01 -17.90 -2.85
CA TRP A 98 -11.60 -16.79 -2.14
C TRP A 98 -10.95 -16.53 -0.77
N TYR A 99 -10.57 -17.58 -0.07
CA TYR A 99 -9.86 -17.49 1.21
C TYR A 99 -8.37 -17.73 1.02
N TYR A 100 -7.56 -16.90 1.68
CA TYR A 100 -6.10 -17.07 1.67
C TYR A 100 -5.71 -18.38 2.40
N LYS A 101 -4.87 -19.18 1.75
CA LYS A 101 -4.33 -20.45 2.25
C LYS A 101 -2.82 -20.55 2.01
N GLY A 102 -2.15 -19.39 1.92
CA GLY A 102 -0.73 -19.29 1.62
C GLY A 102 -0.44 -18.77 0.20
N VAL A 103 0.82 -18.62 -0.13
CA VAL A 103 1.33 -17.96 -1.35
C VAL A 103 0.71 -18.49 -2.64
N LYS A 104 0.43 -19.80 -2.72
CA LYS A 104 -0.24 -20.40 -3.90
C LYS A 104 -1.62 -19.81 -4.20
N THR A 105 -2.32 -19.31 -3.17
CA THR A 105 -3.60 -18.61 -3.38
C THR A 105 -3.38 -17.30 -4.14
N LEU A 106 -2.31 -16.55 -3.79
CA LEU A 106 -1.97 -15.29 -4.47
C LEU A 106 -1.58 -15.53 -5.92
N GLU A 107 -0.78 -16.57 -6.18
CA GLU A 107 -0.40 -16.97 -7.53
C GLU A 107 -1.61 -17.33 -8.39
N ALA A 108 -2.56 -18.08 -7.84
CA ALA A 108 -3.79 -18.46 -8.53
C ALA A 108 -4.67 -17.23 -8.83
N ARG A 109 -4.90 -16.36 -7.84
CA ARG A 109 -5.64 -15.10 -8.03
C ARG A 109 -4.98 -14.23 -9.10
N ARG A 110 -3.66 -14.07 -9.05
CA ARG A 110 -2.90 -13.31 -10.04
C ARG A 110 -3.07 -13.86 -11.45
N LYS A 111 -2.97 -15.18 -11.62
CA LYS A 111 -3.14 -15.83 -12.92
C LYS A 111 -4.56 -15.63 -13.49
N MET A 112 -5.59 -15.72 -12.64
CA MET A 112 -6.99 -15.51 -13.07
C MET A 112 -7.26 -14.07 -13.50
N LEU A 113 -6.61 -13.10 -12.85
CA LEU A 113 -6.87 -11.67 -13.02
C LEU A 113 -5.72 -10.92 -13.69
N GLU A 114 -4.75 -11.63 -14.29
CA GLU A 114 -3.54 -11.07 -14.88
C GLU A 114 -3.80 -9.90 -15.84
N LYS A 115 -4.83 -10.00 -16.67
CA LYS A 115 -5.21 -8.95 -17.63
C LYS A 115 -5.69 -7.65 -16.99
N TYR A 116 -6.01 -7.66 -15.70
CA TYR A 116 -6.46 -6.49 -14.95
C TYR A 116 -5.38 -5.97 -13.99
N THR A 117 -4.25 -6.66 -13.89
CA THR A 117 -3.15 -6.23 -13.04
C THR A 117 -2.15 -5.41 -13.86
N GLY A 118 -1.76 -4.27 -13.33
CA GLY A 118 -0.76 -3.40 -13.93
C GLY A 118 -0.20 -2.43 -12.91
N VAL A 119 0.99 -1.93 -13.13
CA VAL A 119 1.60 -0.95 -12.24
C VAL A 119 0.97 0.41 -12.46
N ILE A 120 0.48 1.04 -11.40
CA ILE A 120 -0.14 2.36 -11.42
C ILE A 120 0.87 3.41 -10.98
N SER A 121 1.02 4.47 -11.78
CA SER A 121 2.02 5.52 -11.52
C SER A 121 1.80 6.24 -10.19
N ALA A 122 0.56 6.43 -9.77
CA ALA A 122 0.22 7.01 -8.47
C ALA A 122 0.78 6.19 -7.31
N ASP A 123 0.56 4.87 -7.34
CA ASP A 123 1.07 3.94 -6.32
C ASP A 123 2.59 4.03 -6.18
N LEU A 124 3.31 4.08 -7.33
CA LEU A 124 4.76 4.20 -7.33
C LEU A 124 5.25 5.51 -6.71
N CYS A 125 4.61 6.64 -7.06
CA CYS A 125 4.97 7.94 -6.51
C CYS A 125 4.75 7.97 -4.99
N GLU A 126 3.63 7.46 -4.52
CA GLU A 126 3.27 7.45 -3.11
C GLU A 126 4.19 6.55 -2.30
N MET A 127 4.46 5.34 -2.76
CA MET A 127 5.40 4.44 -2.08
C MET A 127 6.83 4.98 -2.09
N ASN A 128 7.24 5.67 -3.14
CA ASN A 128 8.55 6.33 -3.18
C ASN A 128 8.66 7.49 -2.17
N LEU A 129 7.58 8.28 -1.99
CA LEU A 129 7.51 9.30 -0.95
C LEU A 129 7.68 8.72 0.44
N VAL A 130 6.94 7.64 0.73
CA VAL A 130 7.05 6.94 2.01
C VAL A 130 8.45 6.37 2.21
N SER A 131 9.05 5.79 1.15
CA SER A 131 10.43 5.30 1.17
C SER A 131 11.43 6.40 1.49
N ASN A 132 11.31 7.56 0.86
CA ASN A 132 12.23 8.69 1.06
C ASN A 132 12.21 9.20 2.51
N ILE A 133 11.09 9.09 3.20
CA ILE A 133 10.92 9.62 4.57
C ILE A 133 11.22 8.56 5.63
N THR A 134 10.79 7.33 5.42
CA THR A 134 10.93 6.25 6.41
C THR A 134 12.24 5.48 6.29
N GLY A 135 12.88 5.52 5.12
CA GLY A 135 13.99 4.64 4.77
C GLY A 135 13.56 3.21 4.39
N PHE A 136 12.26 2.92 4.38
CA PHE A 136 11.74 1.65 3.91
C PHE A 136 11.95 1.52 2.40
N VAL A 137 12.14 0.29 1.93
CA VAL A 137 12.33 -0.01 0.51
C VAL A 137 11.48 -1.22 0.11
N PRO A 138 11.13 -1.39 -1.16
CA PRO A 138 10.44 -2.60 -1.61
C PRO A 138 11.21 -3.87 -1.23
N SER A 139 10.49 -4.96 -0.98
CA SER A 139 11.07 -6.26 -0.64
C SER A 139 11.85 -6.89 -1.81
N SER A 140 11.51 -6.50 -3.03
CA SER A 140 12.14 -6.90 -4.29
C SER A 140 12.36 -5.65 -5.15
N PRO A 141 12.99 -5.73 -6.34
CA PRO A 141 13.10 -4.60 -7.27
C PRO A 141 11.77 -4.00 -7.71
N PHE A 142 10.68 -4.69 -7.46
CA PHE A 142 9.30 -4.27 -7.80
C PHE A 142 8.39 -4.43 -6.59
N LEU A 143 7.32 -3.62 -6.54
CA LEU A 143 6.21 -3.81 -5.61
C LEU A 143 5.48 -5.12 -5.96
N SER A 144 5.01 -5.86 -4.96
CA SER A 144 4.51 -7.23 -5.14
C SER A 144 3.11 -7.27 -5.76
N TYR A 145 2.27 -6.30 -5.44
CA TYR A 145 0.87 -6.22 -5.89
C TYR A 145 0.09 -7.53 -5.74
N PRO A 146 0.08 -8.19 -4.57
CA PRO A 146 -0.78 -9.34 -4.37
C PRO A 146 -2.25 -8.96 -4.49
N ILE A 147 -3.09 -9.88 -4.99
CA ILE A 147 -4.54 -9.73 -4.97
C ILE A 147 -5.03 -10.33 -3.66
N ALA A 148 -5.46 -9.47 -2.74
CA ALA A 148 -5.73 -9.85 -1.36
C ALA A 148 -6.93 -9.10 -0.77
N LYS A 149 -7.56 -9.69 0.23
CA LYS A 149 -8.52 -8.98 1.07
C LYS A 149 -7.79 -8.22 2.19
N THR A 150 -8.36 -7.13 2.67
CA THR A 150 -7.80 -6.37 3.79
C THR A 150 -7.57 -7.25 5.03
N SER A 151 -8.45 -8.22 5.28
CA SER A 151 -8.34 -9.16 6.40
C SER A 151 -7.18 -10.16 6.29
N GLU A 152 -6.55 -10.26 5.13
CA GLU A 152 -5.46 -11.22 4.85
C GLU A 152 -4.06 -10.54 4.91
N LEU A 153 -4.01 -9.21 5.00
CA LEU A 153 -2.75 -8.47 4.86
C LEU A 153 -1.72 -8.82 5.95
N ALA A 154 -2.19 -9.10 7.17
CA ALA A 154 -1.31 -9.47 8.28
C ALA A 154 -0.67 -10.86 8.13
N ASP A 155 -1.26 -11.73 7.31
CA ASP A 155 -0.70 -13.05 6.98
C ASP A 155 0.16 -13.02 5.71
N ILE A 156 -0.04 -12.00 4.87
CA ILE A 156 0.64 -11.86 3.57
C ILE A 156 1.92 -11.04 3.70
N PHE A 157 1.83 -9.85 4.30
CA PHE A 157 2.95 -8.91 4.38
C PHE A 157 3.82 -9.13 5.63
N ILE A 158 4.21 -10.38 5.83
CA ILE A 158 5.18 -10.83 6.83
C ILE A 158 6.35 -11.55 6.13
N PRO A 159 7.48 -11.79 6.82
CA PRO A 159 8.62 -12.50 6.25
C PRO A 159 8.28 -13.88 5.67
N GLU A 160 8.98 -14.28 4.60
CA GLU A 160 8.83 -15.59 3.98
C GLU A 160 9.06 -16.74 5.00
N GLU A 161 9.97 -16.55 5.95
CA GLU A 161 10.24 -17.51 7.04
C GLU A 161 9.05 -17.70 7.99
N ASP A 162 8.17 -16.68 8.08
CA ASP A 162 6.93 -16.71 8.86
C ASP A 162 5.71 -17.11 8.00
N GLY A 163 5.91 -17.45 6.72
CA GLY A 163 4.87 -17.89 5.78
C GLY A 163 4.30 -16.80 4.88
N GLY A 164 4.81 -15.58 4.93
CA GLY A 164 4.40 -14.46 4.08
C GLY A 164 5.20 -14.34 2.78
N ILE A 165 5.25 -13.11 2.23
CA ILE A 165 5.88 -12.83 0.94
C ILE A 165 7.10 -11.90 1.03
N LEU A 166 7.44 -11.41 2.22
CA LEU A 166 8.49 -10.42 2.38
C LEU A 166 9.86 -11.09 2.60
N LYS A 167 10.89 -10.63 1.89
CA LYS A 167 12.28 -11.08 2.10
C LYS A 167 12.94 -10.43 3.31
N LYS A 168 12.33 -9.38 3.86
CA LYS A 168 12.81 -8.61 5.01
C LYS A 168 11.68 -7.78 5.60
N THR A 169 11.89 -7.20 6.77
CA THR A 169 11.01 -6.20 7.38
C THR A 169 11.44 -4.77 6.98
N GLY A 170 10.60 -3.78 7.27
CA GLY A 170 10.86 -2.39 6.93
C GLY A 170 10.71 -2.15 5.41
N VAL A 171 9.60 -2.60 4.86
CA VAL A 171 9.32 -2.52 3.42
C VAL A 171 8.12 -1.65 3.11
N VAL A 172 8.06 -1.15 1.88
CA VAL A 172 6.85 -0.57 1.28
C VAL A 172 6.30 -1.52 0.22
N ASP A 173 4.97 -1.64 0.16
CA ASP A 173 4.33 -2.45 -0.89
C ASP A 173 2.90 -1.96 -1.20
N VAL A 174 2.30 -2.52 -2.25
CA VAL A 174 0.94 -2.23 -2.71
C VAL A 174 0.21 -3.54 -2.93
N PHE A 175 -1.11 -3.57 -2.72
CA PHE A 175 -1.95 -4.71 -3.05
C PHE A 175 -3.18 -4.30 -3.85
N TYR A 176 -3.75 -5.22 -4.62
CA TYR A 176 -5.07 -5.08 -5.21
C TYR A 176 -6.12 -5.54 -4.22
N ASN A 177 -7.03 -4.64 -3.85
CA ASN A 177 -8.08 -4.97 -2.89
C ASN A 177 -9.14 -5.89 -3.53
N LEU A 178 -9.14 -7.15 -3.10
CA LEU A 178 -10.18 -8.12 -3.41
C LEU A 178 -11.25 -8.06 -2.33
N ARG A 179 -12.51 -7.88 -2.71
CA ARG A 179 -13.62 -7.83 -1.76
C ARG A 179 -14.92 -8.43 -2.31
N GLY A 180 -15.83 -8.74 -1.42
CA GLY A 180 -17.22 -9.07 -1.75
C GLY A 180 -18.05 -7.84 -2.09
N THR A 181 -19.24 -8.06 -2.58
CA THR A 181 -20.22 -7.01 -2.88
C THR A 181 -20.76 -6.33 -1.62
N ASP A 182 -20.73 -7.02 -0.50
CA ASP A 182 -21.18 -6.59 0.83
C ASP A 182 -20.05 -6.00 1.70
N GLU A 183 -18.80 -6.02 1.21
CA GLU A 183 -17.65 -5.46 1.90
C GLU A 183 -17.37 -4.01 1.43
N ALA A 184 -16.91 -3.16 2.36
CA ALA A 184 -16.53 -1.79 2.02
C ALA A 184 -15.32 -1.74 1.08
N SER A 185 -15.28 -0.72 0.22
CA SER A 185 -14.10 -0.42 -0.60
C SER A 185 -12.92 -0.02 0.29
N PHE A 186 -11.74 -0.47 -0.09
CA PHE A 186 -10.47 -0.02 0.48
C PHE A 186 -9.51 0.51 -0.58
N CYS A 187 -10.00 0.78 -1.80
CA CYS A 187 -9.16 1.33 -2.87
C CYS A 187 -8.51 2.65 -2.43
N GLY A 188 -7.22 2.79 -2.69
CA GLY A 188 -6.42 3.93 -2.24
C GLY A 188 -6.21 4.02 -0.72
N GLY A 189 -6.72 3.08 0.08
CA GLY A 189 -6.54 3.06 1.53
C GLY A 189 -5.13 2.65 1.95
N GLU A 190 -4.64 3.23 3.05
CA GLU A 190 -3.30 2.95 3.57
C GLU A 190 -3.34 1.94 4.73
N PHE A 191 -2.27 1.17 4.86
CA PHE A 191 -2.11 0.22 5.94
C PHE A 191 -0.66 0.17 6.45
N ILE A 192 -0.51 -0.30 7.68
CA ILE A 192 0.77 -0.79 8.21
C ILE A 192 0.58 -2.19 8.78
N ILE A 193 1.60 -3.02 8.63
CA ILE A 193 1.72 -4.28 9.37
C ILE A 193 2.73 -4.06 10.48
N VAL A 194 2.32 -4.37 11.69
CA VAL A 194 3.15 -4.18 12.88
C VAL A 194 3.41 -5.50 13.58
N ARG A 195 4.57 -5.60 14.21
CA ARG A 195 4.89 -6.66 15.15
C ARG A 195 4.87 -6.06 16.57
N CYS A 196 4.21 -6.73 17.48
CA CYS A 196 4.23 -6.40 18.90
C CYS A 196 4.70 -7.61 19.69
N GLU A 197 5.80 -7.47 20.40
CA GLU A 197 6.33 -8.52 21.29
C GLU A 197 5.79 -8.40 22.71
N ASN A 198 5.03 -7.36 22.99
CA ASN A 198 4.48 -7.11 24.31
C ASN A 198 3.06 -7.65 24.45
N GLU A 199 2.91 -8.81 25.07
CA GLU A 199 1.63 -9.47 25.30
C GLU A 199 0.58 -8.60 26.04
N LYS A 200 1.00 -7.55 26.74
CA LYS A 200 0.08 -6.64 27.43
C LYS A 200 -0.53 -5.56 26.53
N MET A 201 -0.07 -5.46 25.30
CA MET A 201 -0.57 -4.49 24.31
C MET A 201 -1.60 -5.09 23.37
N TRP A 202 -1.86 -6.40 23.47
CA TRP A 202 -2.88 -7.12 22.70
C TRP A 202 -4.11 -7.40 23.54
#